data_dc16edec8324a1a6ee9d591689cda067
#
_entry.id   dc16edec8324a1a6ee9d591689cda067
#
_cell.length_a   1.000
_cell.length_b   1.000
_cell.length_c   1.000
_cell.angle_alpha   90.00
_cell.angle_beta   90.00
_cell.angle_gamma   90.00
#
_symmetry.space_group_name_H-M   'P 1'
#
loop_
_entity.id
_entity.type
_entity.pdbx_description
1 polymer ?
#
loop_
_entity_poly.entity_id
_entity_poly.type
_entity_poly.pdbx_seq_one_letter_code
_entity_poly.pdbx_strand_id
1 'polypeptide(L)'
;MALLPRFLLASVMGAVMCGPALAQSPRPTGLPGPDDTWTLPKRDSMNANTVTIITAPAGGITSIFGSDMARVLDDGNLRVLPVLGKGPVRNAVDILYLKTIDMGMVAADVPEFYKLQYKMGDIAANLRYIAKLYNNEIHVIAPTAIRTISDLEGKRIVAQTDVGYYAAKVIFSRLNMHVTYDYWTDDARAIQKIIDGEADAYIGSTGKVFPLVRAIKNEDRRLHLVSIPYDRRLHDLYLPATFSGDEYPNLLAPGETIETVATSVLLATFNWPEGTERYRRTAKFVDALFSKIGEFHKPPRHPKWSEASINITIPGWERFKAADQWIAQHVSGSADMSESFARFLTQNGFTNISPEESAALYRQFLEWSKTRPRVP
;
A
#
# COMPACT_ATOMS: atom_id res chain seq x y z
N MET A 1 -74.94 -40.72 -32.20
CA MET A 1 -74.60 -42.12 -32.47
C MET A 1 -73.18 -42.36 -32.08
N ALA A 2 -72.94 -42.86 -30.87
CA ALA A 2 -72.51 -44.22 -30.57
C ALA A 2 -71.15 -44.53 -31.25
N LEU A 3 -70.08 -44.83 -30.60
CA LEU A 3 -69.77 -45.94 -29.71
C LEU A 3 -68.32 -45.75 -29.13
N LEU A 4 -68.16 -45.89 -27.83
CA LEU A 4 -66.96 -46.38 -27.20
C LEU A 4 -66.65 -47.84 -27.58
N PRO A 5 -65.41 -48.31 -27.56
CA PRO A 5 -65.03 -49.17 -26.46
C PRO A 5 -63.54 -49.21 -26.00
N ARG A 6 -63.44 -49.53 -24.75
CA ARG A 6 -62.65 -50.58 -24.07
C ARG A 6 -61.15 -50.39 -23.82
N PHE A 7 -60.89 -50.41 -22.55
CA PHE A 7 -59.69 -50.58 -21.78
C PHE A 7 -58.80 -51.75 -22.21
N LEU A 8 -57.48 -51.50 -22.19
CA LEU A 8 -56.48 -52.55 -21.97
C LEU A 8 -55.44 -51.99 -20.97
N LEU A 9 -55.43 -52.59 -19.78
CA LEU A 9 -54.37 -52.46 -18.79
C LEU A 9 -53.10 -53.11 -19.35
N ALA A 10 -52.02 -52.33 -19.40
CA ALA A 10 -50.67 -52.87 -19.55
C ALA A 10 -49.82 -52.46 -18.31
N SER A 11 -49.48 -53.44 -17.50
CA SER A 11 -48.56 -53.34 -16.39
C SER A 11 -47.18 -53.00 -16.92
N VAL A 12 -46.65 -51.84 -16.55
CA VAL A 12 -45.23 -51.53 -16.80
C VAL A 12 -44.46 -51.70 -15.50
N MET A 13 -43.65 -52.74 -15.49
CA MET A 13 -42.62 -53.01 -14.48
C MET A 13 -41.64 -51.84 -14.42
N GLY A 14 -41.57 -51.16 -13.28
CA GLY A 14 -40.61 -50.09 -13.04
C GLY A 14 -39.19 -50.65 -12.90
N ALA A 15 -38.35 -50.37 -13.87
CA ALA A 15 -36.91 -50.53 -13.73
C ALA A 15 -36.36 -49.36 -12.89
N VAL A 16 -35.94 -49.63 -11.66
CA VAL A 16 -35.17 -48.67 -10.84
C VAL A 16 -33.80 -48.51 -11.50
N MET A 17 -33.62 -47.45 -12.25
CA MET A 17 -32.31 -47.04 -12.74
C MET A 17 -31.54 -46.45 -11.54
N CYS A 18 -30.59 -47.20 -10.99
CA CYS A 18 -29.52 -46.65 -10.14
C CYS A 18 -28.66 -45.71 -11.02
N GLY A 19 -28.93 -44.41 -10.95
CA GLY A 19 -28.06 -43.37 -11.53
C GLY A 19 -26.70 -43.41 -10.82
N PRO A 20 -25.59 -43.16 -11.53
CA PRO A 20 -24.28 -43.07 -10.89
C PRO A 20 -24.31 -41.97 -9.81
N ALA A 21 -23.90 -42.31 -8.61
CA ALA A 21 -23.68 -41.33 -7.57
C ALA A 21 -22.68 -40.30 -8.08
N LEU A 22 -23.14 -39.07 -8.32
CA LEU A 22 -22.27 -37.97 -8.65
C LEU A 22 -21.27 -37.82 -7.47
N ALA A 23 -20.03 -38.19 -7.72
CA ALA A 23 -18.97 -37.95 -6.76
C ALA A 23 -18.95 -36.44 -6.44
N GLN A 24 -19.31 -36.11 -5.21
CA GLN A 24 -19.25 -34.72 -4.75
C GLN A 24 -17.79 -34.28 -4.82
N SER A 25 -17.53 -33.22 -5.56
CA SER A 25 -16.21 -32.58 -5.59
C SER A 25 -15.78 -32.31 -4.15
N PRO A 26 -14.50 -32.54 -3.80
CA PRO A 26 -14.01 -32.23 -2.46
C PRO A 26 -14.28 -30.75 -2.17
N ARG A 27 -14.92 -30.48 -1.03
CA ARG A 27 -15.19 -29.10 -0.61
C ARG A 27 -13.88 -28.35 -0.36
N PRO A 28 -13.81 -27.06 -0.70
CA PRO A 28 -12.69 -26.25 -0.29
C PRO A 28 -12.50 -26.37 1.24
N THR A 29 -11.31 -26.64 1.66
CA THR A 29 -10.95 -26.68 3.10
C THR A 29 -11.31 -25.34 3.74
N GLY A 30 -12.11 -25.37 4.81
CA GLY A 30 -12.52 -24.17 5.57
C GLY A 30 -13.98 -23.76 5.41
N LEU A 31 -14.77 -24.38 4.50
CA LEU A 31 -16.20 -24.14 4.47
C LEU A 31 -16.93 -25.09 5.43
N PRO A 32 -17.96 -24.59 6.17
CA PRO A 32 -18.79 -25.43 7.05
C PRO A 32 -19.46 -26.56 6.27
N GLY A 33 -19.46 -27.75 6.84
CA GLY A 33 -20.23 -28.89 6.34
C GLY A 33 -21.73 -28.72 6.61
N PRO A 34 -22.63 -29.52 5.95
CA PRO A 34 -24.05 -29.49 6.25
C PRO A 34 -24.40 -29.87 7.69
N ASP A 35 -23.48 -30.60 8.35
CA ASP A 35 -23.62 -31.06 9.76
C ASP A 35 -22.93 -30.13 10.75
N ASP A 36 -22.26 -29.05 10.29
CA ASP A 36 -21.63 -28.04 11.16
C ASP A 36 -22.69 -27.14 11.79
N THR A 37 -22.99 -27.39 13.05
CA THR A 37 -23.80 -26.47 13.84
C THR A 37 -22.99 -25.26 14.23
N TRP A 38 -23.44 -24.06 13.85
CA TRP A 38 -22.87 -22.80 14.28
C TRP A 38 -23.24 -22.54 15.73
N THR A 39 -22.31 -22.84 16.65
CA THR A 39 -22.52 -22.58 18.07
C THR A 39 -22.00 -21.19 18.46
N LEU A 40 -22.54 -20.62 19.56
CA LEU A 40 -22.05 -19.35 20.12
C LEU A 40 -20.54 -19.34 20.39
N PRO A 41 -19.95 -20.38 21.00
CA PRO A 41 -18.50 -20.45 21.20
C PRO A 41 -17.70 -20.38 19.91
N LYS A 42 -18.16 -21.02 18.82
CA LYS A 42 -17.51 -20.95 17.51
C LYS A 42 -17.59 -19.53 16.92
N ARG A 43 -18.75 -18.89 17.02
CA ARG A 43 -18.94 -17.49 16.61
C ARG A 43 -18.00 -16.55 17.36
N ASP A 44 -17.90 -16.70 18.67
CA ASP A 44 -17.10 -15.82 19.51
C ASP A 44 -15.59 -16.01 19.25
N SER A 45 -15.16 -17.25 19.03
CA SER A 45 -13.77 -17.56 18.66
C SER A 45 -13.40 -16.95 17.29
N MET A 46 -14.30 -17.04 16.29
CA MET A 46 -14.06 -16.43 14.99
C MET A 46 -13.95 -14.91 15.09
N ASN A 47 -14.89 -14.26 15.81
CA ASN A 47 -14.87 -12.82 15.98
C ASN A 47 -13.66 -12.32 16.77
N ALA A 48 -13.23 -13.04 17.79
CA ALA A 48 -12.09 -12.68 18.63
C ALA A 48 -10.77 -12.58 17.85
N ASN A 49 -10.64 -13.30 16.75
CA ASN A 49 -9.44 -13.37 15.93
C ASN A 49 -9.63 -12.77 14.53
N THR A 50 -10.72 -12.04 14.29
CA THR A 50 -10.94 -11.34 13.03
C THR A 50 -10.39 -9.93 13.11
N VAL A 51 -9.59 -9.53 12.12
CA VAL A 51 -9.11 -8.16 11.91
C VAL A 51 -9.60 -7.62 10.57
N THR A 52 -9.94 -6.33 10.55
CA THR A 52 -10.34 -5.62 9.33
C THR A 52 -9.25 -4.67 8.89
N ILE A 53 -8.94 -4.69 7.59
CA ILE A 53 -7.93 -3.81 6.98
C ILE A 53 -8.58 -2.96 5.91
N ILE A 54 -8.69 -1.65 6.13
CA ILE A 54 -9.21 -0.74 5.12
C ILE A 54 -8.13 -0.42 4.07
N THR A 55 -8.51 -0.48 2.80
CA THR A 55 -7.64 -0.36 1.64
C THR A 55 -8.05 0.82 0.75
N ALA A 56 -7.78 0.76 -0.55
CA ALA A 56 -8.29 1.68 -1.56
C ALA A 56 -9.41 1.00 -2.39
N PRO A 57 -9.99 1.69 -3.35
CA PRO A 57 -10.89 1.06 -4.32
C PRO A 57 -10.25 -0.14 -5.03
N ALA A 58 -11.08 -1.02 -5.55
CA ALA A 58 -10.63 -2.23 -6.24
C ALA A 58 -9.67 -1.92 -7.39
N GLY A 59 -8.64 -2.76 -7.56
CA GLY A 59 -7.63 -2.62 -8.61
C GLY A 59 -6.40 -1.76 -8.23
N GLY A 60 -6.48 -1.00 -7.15
CA GLY A 60 -5.32 -0.27 -6.63
C GLY A 60 -4.33 -1.20 -5.89
N ILE A 61 -3.06 -0.78 -5.79
CA ILE A 61 -2.00 -1.56 -5.12
C ILE A 61 -2.41 -1.94 -3.69
N THR A 62 -2.98 -1.01 -2.93
CA THR A 62 -3.41 -1.27 -1.54
C THR A 62 -4.50 -2.33 -1.45
N SER A 63 -5.43 -2.41 -2.41
CA SER A 63 -6.46 -3.47 -2.42
C SER A 63 -5.87 -4.84 -2.72
N ILE A 64 -4.84 -4.90 -3.58
CA ILE A 64 -4.09 -6.13 -3.85
C ILE A 64 -3.31 -6.56 -2.60
N PHE A 65 -2.63 -5.64 -1.92
CA PHE A 65 -1.93 -5.92 -0.67
C PHE A 65 -2.87 -6.45 0.41
N GLY A 66 -4.06 -5.86 0.56
CA GLY A 66 -5.07 -6.37 1.48
C GLY A 66 -5.51 -7.81 1.14
N SER A 67 -5.72 -8.09 -0.15
CA SER A 67 -6.07 -9.43 -0.62
C SER A 67 -4.92 -10.44 -0.41
N ASP A 68 -3.68 -10.02 -0.63
CA ASP A 68 -2.50 -10.85 -0.37
C ASP A 68 -2.37 -11.17 1.12
N MET A 69 -2.59 -10.17 2.02
CA MET A 69 -2.61 -10.39 3.46
C MET A 69 -3.67 -11.42 3.87
N ALA A 70 -4.89 -11.30 3.35
CA ALA A 70 -5.94 -12.28 3.62
C ALA A 70 -5.52 -13.69 3.17
N ARG A 71 -4.97 -13.83 1.97
CA ARG A 71 -4.57 -15.14 1.42
C ARG A 71 -3.43 -15.81 2.18
N VAL A 72 -2.49 -15.03 2.71
CA VAL A 72 -1.29 -15.57 3.39
C VAL A 72 -1.55 -15.80 4.88
N LEU A 73 -2.38 -14.96 5.51
CA LEU A 73 -2.51 -14.92 6.96
C LEU A 73 -3.75 -15.62 7.50
N ASP A 74 -4.83 -15.82 6.67
CA ASP A 74 -5.99 -16.61 7.10
C ASP A 74 -5.58 -18.06 7.36
N ASP A 75 -5.74 -18.54 8.60
CA ASP A 75 -5.28 -19.89 9.00
C ASP A 75 -6.18 -20.56 10.04
N GLY A 76 -7.42 -20.17 10.19
CA GLY A 76 -8.33 -20.71 11.21
C GLY A 76 -8.12 -20.13 12.62
N ASN A 77 -6.95 -19.59 12.93
CA ASN A 77 -6.65 -18.87 14.16
C ASN A 77 -6.68 -17.36 14.00
N LEU A 78 -6.53 -16.86 12.77
CA LEU A 78 -6.59 -15.45 12.38
C LEU A 78 -7.44 -15.34 11.12
N ARG A 79 -8.37 -14.43 11.14
CA ARG A 79 -9.17 -14.02 9.96
C ARG A 79 -8.82 -12.62 9.56
N VAL A 80 -8.44 -12.40 8.32
CA VAL A 80 -8.12 -11.08 7.76
C VAL A 80 -9.18 -10.69 6.74
N LEU A 81 -9.88 -9.59 6.99
CA LEU A 81 -10.93 -9.07 6.12
C LEU A 81 -10.50 -7.75 5.48
N PRO A 82 -10.07 -7.75 4.21
CA PRO A 82 -9.86 -6.53 3.47
C PRO A 82 -11.18 -5.82 3.22
N VAL A 83 -11.23 -4.53 3.55
CA VAL A 83 -12.38 -3.66 3.32
C VAL A 83 -12.00 -2.62 2.29
N LEU A 84 -12.79 -2.47 1.23
CA LEU A 84 -12.56 -1.44 0.23
C LEU A 84 -12.90 -0.07 0.81
N GLY A 85 -11.92 0.81 0.84
CA GLY A 85 -12.02 2.19 1.29
C GLY A 85 -11.87 3.18 0.15
N LYS A 86 -11.62 4.44 0.52
CA LYS A 86 -11.45 5.54 -0.44
C LYS A 86 -10.00 5.92 -0.69
N GLY A 87 -9.06 5.23 -0.06
CA GLY A 87 -7.64 5.49 -0.23
C GLY A 87 -6.93 6.04 1.01
N PRO A 88 -5.60 6.24 0.92
CA PRO A 88 -4.73 6.47 2.08
C PRO A 88 -5.13 7.65 2.96
N VAL A 89 -5.65 8.72 2.38
CA VAL A 89 -6.06 9.92 3.13
C VAL A 89 -7.28 9.62 3.98
N ARG A 90 -8.34 9.07 3.36
CA ARG A 90 -9.58 8.77 4.08
C ARG A 90 -9.38 7.64 5.09
N ASN A 91 -8.54 6.66 4.78
CA ASN A 91 -8.26 5.54 5.64
C ASN A 91 -7.75 5.96 7.02
N ALA A 92 -6.94 7.03 7.09
CA ALA A 92 -6.47 7.57 8.37
C ALA A 92 -7.64 7.97 9.30
N VAL A 93 -8.63 8.66 8.75
CA VAL A 93 -9.86 9.05 9.49
C VAL A 93 -10.71 7.81 9.82
N ASP A 94 -10.81 6.87 8.90
CA ASP A 94 -11.60 5.66 9.10
C ASP A 94 -11.00 4.77 10.21
N ILE A 95 -9.66 4.67 10.32
CA ILE A 95 -8.98 4.00 11.44
C ILE A 95 -9.28 4.70 12.76
N LEU A 96 -9.31 6.03 12.77
CA LEU A 96 -9.53 6.80 14.01
C LEU A 96 -10.98 6.70 14.51
N TYR A 97 -11.96 6.65 13.61
CA TYR A 97 -13.36 6.88 13.99
C TYR A 97 -14.34 5.74 13.69
N LEU A 98 -14.01 4.84 12.75
CA LEU A 98 -14.90 3.71 12.45
C LEU A 98 -14.67 2.53 13.38
N LYS A 99 -15.71 2.16 14.12
CA LYS A 99 -15.65 1.06 15.11
C LYS A 99 -15.28 -0.30 14.54
N THR A 100 -15.50 -0.53 13.25
CA THR A 100 -15.27 -1.83 12.60
C THR A 100 -13.90 -1.93 11.94
N ILE A 101 -13.13 -0.85 11.88
CA ILE A 101 -11.80 -0.83 11.26
C ILE A 101 -10.74 -1.00 12.34
N ASP A 102 -9.88 -1.99 12.18
CA ASP A 102 -8.77 -2.25 13.08
C ASP A 102 -7.48 -1.60 12.60
N MET A 103 -7.24 -1.63 11.30
CA MET A 103 -6.06 -1.07 10.67
C MET A 103 -6.33 -0.71 9.22
N GLY A 104 -5.39 -0.04 8.57
CA GLY A 104 -5.52 0.33 7.15
C GLY A 104 -4.22 0.85 6.57
N MET A 105 -4.23 1.09 5.28
CA MET A 105 -3.08 1.59 4.55
C MET A 105 -3.17 3.10 4.44
N VAL A 106 -2.15 3.79 4.98
CA VAL A 106 -2.05 5.26 5.09
C VAL A 106 -0.70 5.71 4.52
N ALA A 107 -0.67 6.80 3.77
CA ALA A 107 0.59 7.37 3.35
C ALA A 107 1.22 8.22 4.48
N ALA A 108 2.54 8.19 4.59
CA ALA A 108 3.27 8.77 5.71
C ALA A 108 3.11 10.30 5.82
N ASP A 109 2.83 10.98 4.73
CA ASP A 109 2.61 12.43 4.64
C ASP A 109 1.15 12.88 4.90
N VAL A 110 0.23 11.95 5.08
CA VAL A 110 -1.20 12.23 5.34
C VAL A 110 -1.43 13.10 6.58
N PRO A 111 -0.74 12.93 7.73
CA PRO A 111 -0.91 13.82 8.88
C PRO A 111 -0.61 15.28 8.54
N GLU A 112 0.41 15.55 7.73
CA GLU A 112 0.73 16.92 7.31
C GLU A 112 -0.37 17.51 6.43
N PHE A 113 -0.96 16.74 5.53
CA PHE A 113 -2.11 17.19 4.75
C PHE A 113 -3.29 17.59 5.65
N TYR A 114 -3.63 16.78 6.65
CA TYR A 114 -4.73 17.11 7.58
C TYR A 114 -4.45 18.36 8.39
N LYS A 115 -3.20 18.56 8.82
CA LYS A 115 -2.77 19.77 9.49
C LYS A 115 -2.91 21.02 8.62
N LEU A 116 -2.46 20.93 7.35
CA LEU A 116 -2.51 22.04 6.39
C LEU A 116 -3.94 22.38 5.97
N GLN A 117 -4.73 21.38 5.63
CA GLN A 117 -6.02 21.56 4.96
C GLN A 117 -7.17 21.79 5.97
N TYR A 118 -7.15 21.08 7.09
CA TYR A 118 -8.28 21.06 8.03
C TYR A 118 -7.95 21.66 9.39
N LYS A 119 -6.71 22.13 9.59
CA LYS A 119 -6.22 22.62 10.89
C LYS A 119 -6.47 21.60 12.01
N MET A 120 -6.55 20.33 11.65
CA MET A 120 -6.63 19.25 12.62
C MET A 120 -5.29 19.17 13.34
N GLY A 121 -5.35 18.93 14.65
CA GLY A 121 -4.15 18.65 15.43
C GLY A 121 -3.41 17.42 14.88
N ASP A 122 -2.37 16.99 15.57
CA ASP A 122 -1.57 15.86 15.16
C ASP A 122 -2.40 14.56 15.19
N ILE A 123 -2.94 14.18 14.04
CA ILE A 123 -3.68 12.91 13.91
C ILE A 123 -2.75 11.70 14.05
N ALA A 124 -1.44 11.87 13.80
CA ALA A 124 -0.46 10.81 14.00
C ALA A 124 -0.30 10.44 15.48
N ALA A 125 -0.62 11.33 16.41
CA ALA A 125 -0.58 11.04 17.85
C ALA A 125 -1.46 9.84 18.25
N ASN A 126 -2.54 9.58 17.53
CA ASN A 126 -3.46 8.48 17.78
C ASN A 126 -3.32 7.31 16.79
N LEU A 127 -2.45 7.44 15.79
CA LEU A 127 -2.11 6.40 14.86
C LEU A 127 -0.76 5.77 15.22
N ARG A 128 -0.62 4.49 14.91
CA ARG A 128 0.64 3.76 15.04
C ARG A 128 0.88 2.98 13.76
N TYR A 129 2.10 3.05 13.21
CA TYR A 129 2.40 2.19 12.07
C TYR A 129 2.84 0.79 12.55
N ILE A 130 2.48 -0.22 11.79
CA ILE A 130 2.90 -1.61 12.01
C ILE A 130 4.14 -1.89 11.16
N ALA A 131 4.06 -1.59 9.86
CA ALA A 131 5.13 -1.81 8.89
C ALA A 131 5.05 -0.78 7.76
N LYS A 132 6.17 -0.52 7.10
CA LYS A 132 6.19 0.10 5.78
C LYS A 132 5.85 -0.98 4.75
N LEU A 133 4.96 -0.68 3.82
CA LEU A 133 4.55 -1.62 2.77
C LEU A 133 5.31 -1.37 1.45
N TYR A 134 5.19 -0.16 0.90
CA TYR A 134 5.82 0.21 -0.36
C TYR A 134 5.91 1.74 -0.48
N ASN A 135 6.47 2.23 -1.57
CA ASN A 135 6.51 3.65 -1.88
C ASN A 135 5.48 4.03 -2.94
N ASN A 136 4.88 5.21 -2.78
CA ASN A 136 4.21 5.93 -3.85
C ASN A 136 5.13 7.04 -4.35
N GLU A 137 5.56 6.91 -5.58
CA GLU A 137 6.37 7.91 -6.26
C GLU A 137 5.47 9.04 -6.80
N ILE A 138 5.97 10.27 -6.72
CA ILE A 138 5.23 11.46 -7.17
C ILE A 138 5.50 11.70 -8.64
N HIS A 139 4.46 11.59 -9.46
CA HIS A 139 4.52 11.82 -10.90
C HIS A 139 4.03 13.22 -11.19
N VAL A 140 4.86 14.05 -11.80
CA VAL A 140 4.47 15.35 -12.33
C VAL A 140 4.64 15.32 -13.84
N ILE A 141 3.54 15.53 -14.58
CA ILE A 141 3.55 15.53 -16.05
C ILE A 141 3.15 16.93 -16.52
N ALA A 142 3.94 17.48 -17.42
CA ALA A 142 3.68 18.82 -17.97
C ALA A 142 4.12 18.93 -19.43
N PRO A 143 3.66 19.97 -20.17
CA PRO A 143 4.24 20.34 -21.44
C PRO A 143 5.72 20.70 -21.30
N THR A 144 6.52 20.45 -22.34
CA THR A 144 7.97 20.67 -22.36
C THR A 144 8.41 22.12 -22.13
N ALA A 145 7.49 23.08 -22.20
CA ALA A 145 7.73 24.46 -21.80
C ALA A 145 7.94 24.64 -20.29
N ILE A 146 7.40 23.72 -19.47
CA ILE A 146 7.58 23.67 -18.01
C ILE A 146 8.73 22.69 -17.75
N ARG A 147 9.91 23.20 -17.40
CA ARG A 147 11.15 22.41 -17.31
C ARG A 147 11.46 21.93 -15.89
N THR A 148 11.07 22.71 -14.90
CA THR A 148 11.37 22.49 -13.49
C THR A 148 10.09 22.56 -12.66
N ILE A 149 10.14 22.00 -11.46
CA ILE A 149 9.02 22.12 -10.51
C ILE A 149 8.72 23.59 -10.17
N SER A 150 9.73 24.48 -10.19
CA SER A 150 9.56 25.91 -9.91
C SER A 150 8.79 26.65 -11.00
N ASP A 151 8.77 26.17 -12.24
CA ASP A 151 7.98 26.77 -13.33
C ASP A 151 6.47 26.59 -13.13
N LEU A 152 6.07 25.78 -12.13
CA LEU A 152 4.69 25.58 -11.74
C LEU A 152 4.15 26.68 -10.81
N GLU A 153 4.96 27.65 -10.37
CA GLU A 153 4.47 28.79 -9.59
C GLU A 153 3.36 29.53 -10.34
N GLY A 154 2.22 29.74 -9.69
CA GLY A 154 1.03 30.38 -10.25
C GLY A 154 0.24 29.54 -11.25
N LYS A 155 0.66 28.31 -11.55
CA LYS A 155 0.05 27.44 -12.55
C LYS A 155 -1.15 26.67 -12.02
N ARG A 156 -1.94 26.13 -12.97
CA ARG A 156 -3.10 25.27 -12.69
C ARG A 156 -2.68 23.80 -12.76
N ILE A 157 -2.72 23.16 -11.60
CA ILE A 157 -2.36 21.75 -11.42
C ILE A 157 -3.63 20.92 -11.38
N VAL A 158 -3.71 19.90 -12.21
CA VAL A 158 -4.79 18.91 -12.15
C VAL A 158 -4.31 17.65 -11.43
N ALA A 159 -5.17 17.09 -10.60
CA ALA A 159 -4.86 15.91 -9.80
C ALA A 159 -6.11 15.05 -9.57
N GLN A 160 -5.91 13.77 -9.27
CA GLN A 160 -6.97 12.91 -8.76
C GLN A 160 -7.24 13.24 -7.29
N THR A 161 -8.53 13.27 -6.89
CA THR A 161 -8.98 13.80 -5.59
C THR A 161 -8.36 13.14 -4.37
N ASP A 162 -8.18 11.80 -4.39
CA ASP A 162 -7.88 11.06 -3.18
C ASP A 162 -6.39 10.80 -2.95
N VAL A 163 -5.55 10.88 -3.98
CA VAL A 163 -4.11 10.62 -3.86
C VAL A 163 -3.22 11.70 -4.47
N GLY A 164 -3.56 12.23 -5.64
CA GLY A 164 -2.77 13.29 -6.29
C GLY A 164 -2.94 14.65 -5.61
N TYR A 165 -4.17 15.01 -5.29
CA TYR A 165 -4.48 16.32 -4.69
C TYR A 165 -3.81 16.54 -3.33
N TYR A 166 -3.87 15.55 -2.43
CA TYR A 166 -3.25 15.73 -1.12
C TYR A 166 -1.73 15.83 -1.22
N ALA A 167 -1.11 14.99 -2.07
CA ALA A 167 0.33 15.04 -2.29
C ALA A 167 0.76 16.40 -2.87
N ALA A 168 0.01 16.92 -3.85
CA ALA A 168 0.24 18.25 -4.41
C ALA A 168 0.18 19.34 -3.33
N LYS A 169 -0.86 19.30 -2.47
CA LYS A 169 -1.01 20.25 -1.36
C LYS A 169 0.18 20.25 -0.41
N VAL A 170 0.65 19.08 -0.02
CA VAL A 170 1.80 18.95 0.88
C VAL A 170 3.08 19.42 0.20
N ILE A 171 3.37 18.95 -1.00
CA ILE A 171 4.62 19.25 -1.72
C ILE A 171 4.71 20.75 -2.02
N PHE A 172 3.71 21.35 -2.65
CA PHE A 172 3.76 22.77 -3.00
C PHE A 172 3.77 23.68 -1.76
N SER A 173 3.06 23.30 -0.68
CA SER A 173 3.16 24.02 0.59
C SER A 173 4.58 23.95 1.15
N ARG A 174 5.23 22.79 1.17
CA ARG A 174 6.61 22.61 1.66
C ARG A 174 7.63 23.35 0.80
N LEU A 175 7.40 23.43 -0.52
CA LEU A 175 8.24 24.18 -1.43
C LEU A 175 7.97 25.70 -1.40
N ASN A 176 6.99 26.18 -0.61
CA ASN A 176 6.51 27.56 -0.56
C ASN A 176 6.03 28.07 -1.94
N MET A 177 5.34 27.21 -2.68
CA MET A 177 4.81 27.50 -4.00
C MET A 177 3.29 27.67 -3.97
N HIS A 178 2.80 28.64 -4.74
CA HIS A 178 1.38 28.93 -4.90
C HIS A 178 0.90 28.40 -6.25
N VAL A 179 -0.01 27.44 -6.20
CA VAL A 179 -0.63 26.84 -7.39
C VAL A 179 -2.14 26.82 -7.23
N THR A 180 -2.85 26.82 -8.34
CA THR A 180 -4.30 26.57 -8.34
C THR A 180 -4.56 25.10 -8.62
N TYR A 181 -5.65 24.56 -8.04
CA TYR A 181 -5.95 23.15 -8.14
C TYR A 181 -7.25 22.91 -8.89
N ASP A 182 -7.18 22.01 -9.88
CA ASP A 182 -8.33 21.36 -10.49
C ASP A 182 -8.23 19.86 -10.17
N TYR A 183 -9.29 19.24 -9.67
CA TYR A 183 -9.24 17.86 -9.25
C TYR A 183 -10.41 17.05 -9.77
N TRP A 184 -10.12 15.79 -10.10
CA TRP A 184 -11.03 14.87 -10.75
C TRP A 184 -11.09 13.55 -10.00
N THR A 185 -12.14 12.79 -10.24
CA THR A 185 -12.37 11.52 -9.56
C THR A 185 -11.46 10.38 -10.06
N ASP A 186 -10.88 10.54 -11.25
CA ASP A 186 -9.97 9.54 -11.82
C ASP A 186 -8.76 10.19 -12.51
N ASP A 187 -7.63 9.47 -12.51
CA ASP A 187 -6.37 9.92 -13.09
C ASP A 187 -6.41 10.00 -14.61
N ALA A 188 -7.19 9.15 -15.30
CA ALA A 188 -7.24 9.16 -16.76
C ALA A 188 -7.82 10.48 -17.29
N ARG A 189 -8.89 10.97 -16.66
CA ARG A 189 -9.47 12.28 -16.97
C ARG A 189 -8.55 13.43 -16.61
N ALA A 190 -7.87 13.33 -15.46
CA ALA A 190 -6.92 14.35 -15.04
C ALA A 190 -5.74 14.46 -16.05
N ILE A 191 -5.19 13.33 -16.50
CA ILE A 191 -4.14 13.28 -17.53
C ILE A 191 -4.66 13.81 -18.88
N GLN A 192 -5.90 13.48 -19.26
CA GLN A 192 -6.47 13.98 -20.51
C GLN A 192 -6.50 15.49 -20.58
N LYS A 193 -6.76 16.20 -19.46
CA LYS A 193 -6.73 17.66 -19.40
C LYS A 193 -5.37 18.26 -19.75
N ILE A 194 -4.28 17.59 -19.44
CA ILE A 194 -2.94 18.04 -19.84
C ILE A 194 -2.74 17.84 -21.34
N ILE A 195 -3.21 16.71 -21.87
CA ILE A 195 -3.14 16.41 -23.31
C ILE A 195 -3.93 17.45 -24.10
N ASP A 196 -5.09 17.84 -23.59
CA ASP A 196 -5.98 18.83 -24.23
C ASP A 196 -5.54 20.29 -24.00
N GLY A 197 -4.52 20.54 -23.17
CA GLY A 197 -4.04 21.88 -22.83
C GLY A 197 -4.95 22.67 -21.91
N GLU A 198 -5.84 21.99 -21.21
CA GLU A 198 -6.79 22.59 -20.25
C GLU A 198 -6.19 22.82 -18.84
N ALA A 199 -5.06 22.23 -18.54
CA ALA A 199 -4.30 22.47 -17.32
C ALA A 199 -2.80 22.51 -17.64
N ASP A 200 -2.01 23.08 -16.71
CA ASP A 200 -0.58 23.29 -16.91
C ASP A 200 0.26 22.07 -16.52
N ALA A 201 -0.15 21.33 -15.50
CA ALA A 201 0.50 20.08 -15.10
C ALA A 201 -0.47 19.13 -14.40
N TYR A 202 -0.20 17.82 -14.54
CA TYR A 202 -0.80 16.76 -13.74
C TYR A 202 0.14 16.37 -12.61
N ILE A 203 -0.41 16.08 -11.44
CA ILE A 203 0.31 15.45 -10.34
C ILE A 203 -0.43 14.21 -9.84
N GLY A 204 0.31 13.11 -9.68
CA GLY A 204 -0.17 11.84 -9.14
C GLY A 204 0.78 11.26 -8.11
N SER A 205 0.23 10.52 -7.14
CA SER A 205 1.00 9.82 -6.10
C SER A 205 0.62 8.34 -6.13
N THR A 206 1.46 7.52 -6.74
CA THR A 206 1.21 6.07 -6.87
C THR A 206 2.53 5.33 -7.09
N GLY A 207 2.52 4.02 -6.83
CA GLY A 207 3.71 3.19 -7.06
C GLY A 207 4.10 3.12 -8.53
N LYS A 208 5.37 3.31 -8.81
CA LYS A 208 5.92 3.11 -10.16
C LYS A 208 6.03 1.60 -10.48
N VAL A 209 5.81 1.15 -11.69
CA VAL A 209 5.50 1.91 -12.91
C VAL A 209 3.98 2.13 -12.97
N PHE A 210 3.55 3.40 -13.14
CA PHE A 210 2.13 3.71 -13.21
C PHE A 210 1.59 3.45 -14.64
N PRO A 211 0.71 2.47 -14.82
CA PRO A 211 0.29 2.04 -16.17
C PRO A 211 -0.34 3.15 -17.01
N LEU A 212 -1.16 4.02 -16.41
CA LEU A 212 -1.80 5.12 -17.13
C LEU A 212 -0.77 6.13 -17.66
N VAL A 213 0.25 6.46 -16.86
CA VAL A 213 1.33 7.36 -17.26
C VAL A 213 2.21 6.72 -18.33
N ARG A 214 2.54 5.43 -18.17
CA ARG A 214 3.30 4.69 -19.18
C ARG A 214 2.59 4.60 -20.54
N ALA A 215 1.26 4.54 -20.53
CA ALA A 215 0.43 4.40 -21.72
C ALA A 215 0.15 5.72 -22.44
N ILE A 216 0.59 6.87 -21.92
CA ILE A 216 0.39 8.17 -22.57
C ILE A 216 1.01 8.14 -23.96
N LYS A 217 0.20 8.41 -24.98
CA LYS A 217 0.68 8.61 -26.36
C LYS A 217 1.27 10.02 -26.46
N ASN A 218 2.53 10.11 -26.79
CA ASN A 218 3.29 11.38 -26.85
C ASN A 218 4.23 11.36 -28.05
N GLU A 219 3.68 11.10 -29.23
CA GLU A 219 4.44 10.91 -30.48
C GLU A 219 5.19 12.19 -30.89
N ASP A 220 4.60 13.35 -30.62
CA ASP A 220 5.18 14.68 -30.85
C ASP A 220 6.06 15.18 -29.68
N ARG A 221 6.25 14.36 -28.63
CA ARG A 221 7.05 14.67 -27.43
C ARG A 221 6.74 16.04 -26.80
N ARG A 222 5.46 16.44 -26.81
CA ARG A 222 5.01 17.67 -26.14
C ARG A 222 4.98 17.60 -24.64
N LEU A 223 4.88 16.40 -24.07
CA LEU A 223 4.79 16.14 -22.65
C LEU A 223 6.07 15.47 -22.15
N HIS A 224 6.38 15.70 -20.89
CA HIS A 224 7.46 15.00 -20.20
C HIS A 224 7.15 14.84 -18.69
N LEU A 225 7.94 14.02 -18.00
CA LEU A 225 7.96 13.98 -16.56
C LEU A 225 8.87 15.09 -16.03
N VAL A 226 8.33 15.92 -15.15
CA VAL A 226 9.07 17.02 -14.51
C VAL A 226 9.80 16.48 -13.28
N SER A 227 11.09 16.80 -13.17
CA SER A 227 11.89 16.43 -12.01
C SER A 227 11.43 17.16 -10.74
N ILE A 228 11.38 16.44 -9.63
CA ILE A 228 11.23 17.00 -8.28
C ILE A 228 12.55 16.72 -7.56
N PRO A 229 13.46 17.71 -7.46
CA PRO A 229 14.70 17.55 -6.71
C PRO A 229 14.40 17.20 -5.25
N TYR A 230 15.25 16.35 -4.65
CA TYR A 230 15.13 16.01 -3.24
C TYR A 230 15.57 17.20 -2.37
N ASP A 231 14.67 18.17 -2.21
CA ASP A 231 14.89 19.41 -1.46
C ASP A 231 14.82 19.15 0.05
N ARG A 232 15.65 19.85 0.83
CA ARG A 232 15.71 19.73 2.31
C ARG A 232 14.34 19.94 2.99
N ARG A 233 13.47 20.75 2.41
CA ARG A 233 12.10 20.99 2.91
C ARG A 233 11.18 19.76 2.83
N LEU A 234 11.59 18.73 2.09
CA LEU A 234 10.83 17.49 1.88
C LEU A 234 11.39 16.29 2.67
N HIS A 235 12.61 16.41 3.25
CA HIS A 235 13.36 15.27 3.81
C HIS A 235 12.66 14.57 4.98
N ASP A 236 11.84 15.26 5.75
CA ASP A 236 11.13 14.71 6.90
C ASP A 236 9.86 13.93 6.52
N LEU A 237 9.38 14.07 5.29
CA LEU A 237 8.13 13.43 4.82
C LEU A 237 8.34 12.50 3.62
N TYR A 238 9.35 12.76 2.81
CA TYR A 238 9.58 12.07 1.54
C TYR A 238 10.93 11.42 1.46
N LEU A 239 11.02 10.38 0.64
CA LEU A 239 12.24 9.68 0.28
C LEU A 239 12.68 10.10 -1.12
N PRO A 240 13.99 10.10 -1.43
CA PRO A 240 14.46 10.29 -2.79
C PRO A 240 14.02 9.10 -3.66
N ALA A 241 13.60 9.39 -4.88
CA ALA A 241 13.23 8.40 -5.88
C ALA A 241 13.64 8.87 -7.28
N THR A 242 13.55 8.00 -8.25
CA THR A 242 13.87 8.30 -9.65
C THR A 242 12.89 7.64 -10.61
N PHE A 243 12.75 8.24 -11.80
CA PHE A 243 12.14 7.61 -12.95
C PHE A 243 13.16 7.45 -14.08
N SER A 244 13.01 6.38 -14.86
CA SER A 244 13.89 6.10 -16.00
C SER A 244 13.12 6.04 -17.31
N GLY A 245 13.83 6.22 -18.43
CA GLY A 245 13.29 6.07 -19.77
C GLY A 245 12.75 4.66 -20.05
N ASP A 246 13.28 3.62 -19.39
CA ASP A 246 12.76 2.25 -19.50
C ASP A 246 11.38 2.10 -18.81
N GLU A 247 11.17 2.83 -17.72
CA GLU A 247 9.89 2.84 -17.01
C GLU A 247 8.84 3.65 -17.78
N TYR A 248 9.23 4.78 -18.38
CA TYR A 248 8.34 5.74 -19.07
C TYR A 248 8.87 6.18 -20.44
N PRO A 249 8.95 5.28 -21.44
CA PRO A 249 9.66 5.54 -22.71
C PRO A 249 9.01 6.63 -23.58
N ASN A 250 7.74 6.95 -23.33
CA ASN A 250 7.05 8.02 -24.07
C ASN A 250 7.25 9.41 -23.46
N LEU A 251 7.75 9.50 -22.22
CA LEU A 251 7.89 10.75 -21.46
C LEU A 251 9.35 11.10 -21.14
N LEU A 252 10.26 10.12 -21.19
CA LEU A 252 11.69 10.27 -20.98
C LEU A 252 12.45 9.69 -22.17
N ALA A 253 13.66 10.21 -22.42
CA ALA A 253 14.52 9.65 -23.46
C ALA A 253 15.14 8.30 -23.02
N PRO A 254 15.55 7.44 -23.96
CA PRO A 254 16.28 6.22 -23.63
C PRO A 254 17.54 6.54 -22.82
N GLY A 255 17.72 5.85 -21.69
CA GLY A 255 18.84 6.07 -20.77
C GLY A 255 18.72 7.31 -19.88
N GLU A 256 17.71 8.14 -20.07
CA GLU A 256 17.45 9.28 -19.20
C GLU A 256 16.93 8.81 -17.84
N THR A 257 17.39 9.49 -16.79
CA THR A 257 16.89 9.32 -15.41
C THR A 257 16.64 10.68 -14.81
N ILE A 258 15.50 10.87 -14.18
CA ILE A 258 15.14 12.09 -13.47
C ILE A 258 14.87 11.81 -12.00
N GLU A 259 15.10 12.82 -11.15
CA GLU A 259 14.76 12.76 -9.73
C GLU A 259 13.27 12.98 -9.52
N THR A 260 12.74 12.29 -8.54
CA THR A 260 11.43 12.55 -7.93
C THR A 260 11.50 12.22 -6.44
N VAL A 261 10.39 12.42 -5.75
CA VAL A 261 10.23 12.04 -4.35
C VAL A 261 9.13 10.99 -4.20
N ALA A 262 9.22 10.23 -3.12
CA ALA A 262 8.23 9.20 -2.82
C ALA A 262 7.78 9.29 -1.37
N THR A 263 6.50 9.07 -1.11
CA THR A 263 5.96 8.86 0.23
C THR A 263 5.86 7.38 0.54
N SER A 264 6.11 7.01 1.80
CA SER A 264 5.92 5.62 2.24
C SER A 264 4.44 5.31 2.48
N VAL A 265 3.95 4.19 1.97
CA VAL A 265 2.65 3.65 2.35
C VAL A 265 2.84 2.72 3.54
N LEU A 266 2.16 3.02 4.63
CA LEU A 266 2.25 2.35 5.92
C LEU A 266 1.00 1.51 6.16
N LEU A 267 1.17 0.34 6.75
CA LEU A 267 0.09 -0.33 7.45
C LEU A 267 -0.01 0.31 8.84
N ALA A 268 -1.09 1.01 9.09
CA ALA A 268 -1.32 1.77 10.32
C ALA A 268 -2.56 1.26 11.07
N THR A 269 -2.56 1.42 12.37
CA THR A 269 -3.64 1.08 13.29
C THR A 269 -3.87 2.23 14.27
N PHE A 270 -5.00 2.23 14.97
CA PHE A 270 -5.20 3.09 16.12
C PHE A 270 -4.23 2.71 17.25
N ASN A 271 -3.89 3.67 18.11
CA ASN A 271 -3.08 3.42 19.31
C ASN A 271 -3.89 2.67 20.38
N TRP A 272 -4.21 1.40 20.12
CA TRP A 272 -4.99 0.59 21.05
C TRP A 272 -4.26 0.42 22.38
N PRO A 273 -4.92 0.68 23.53
CA PRO A 273 -4.32 0.43 24.82
C PRO A 273 -4.03 -1.07 25.01
N GLU A 274 -2.89 -1.39 25.64
CA GLU A 274 -2.56 -2.76 26.03
C GLU A 274 -3.67 -3.37 26.91
N GLY A 275 -3.86 -4.68 26.82
CA GLY A 275 -4.91 -5.39 27.54
C GLY A 275 -6.29 -5.33 26.89
N THR A 276 -6.52 -4.46 25.90
CA THR A 276 -7.79 -4.43 25.17
C THR A 276 -7.86 -5.58 24.15
N GLU A 277 -9.08 -6.00 23.81
CA GLU A 277 -9.31 -7.01 22.79
C GLU A 277 -8.72 -6.59 21.43
N ARG A 278 -8.87 -5.30 21.07
CA ARG A 278 -8.32 -4.78 19.82
C ARG A 278 -6.81 -4.79 19.78
N TYR A 279 -6.14 -4.45 20.89
CA TYR A 279 -4.69 -4.59 20.98
C TYR A 279 -4.26 -6.03 20.75
N ARG A 280 -4.90 -6.99 21.45
CA ARG A 280 -4.56 -8.42 21.40
C ARG A 280 -4.70 -8.98 19.98
N ARG A 281 -5.81 -8.71 19.28
CA ARG A 281 -6.01 -9.22 17.90
C ARG A 281 -5.09 -8.53 16.89
N THR A 282 -4.80 -7.22 17.07
CA THR A 282 -3.81 -6.53 16.26
C THR A 282 -2.40 -7.08 16.49
N ALA A 283 -2.02 -7.35 17.74
CA ALA A 283 -0.75 -7.99 18.08
C ALA A 283 -0.61 -9.40 17.46
N LYS A 284 -1.69 -10.19 17.47
CA LYS A 284 -1.73 -11.49 16.79
C LYS A 284 -1.54 -11.37 15.28
N PHE A 285 -2.15 -10.35 14.67
CA PHE A 285 -1.94 -10.06 13.27
C PHE A 285 -0.50 -9.66 12.98
N VAL A 286 0.12 -8.82 13.82
CA VAL A 286 1.53 -8.43 13.71
C VAL A 286 2.44 -9.65 13.72
N ASP A 287 2.25 -10.56 14.68
CA ASP A 287 3.01 -11.81 14.77
C ASP A 287 2.88 -12.65 13.49
N ALA A 288 1.66 -12.84 12.99
CA ALA A 288 1.41 -13.60 11.77
C ALA A 288 2.04 -12.94 10.52
N LEU A 289 1.92 -11.60 10.39
CA LEU A 289 2.48 -10.85 9.26
C LEU A 289 4.01 -10.92 9.27
N PHE A 290 4.63 -10.63 10.40
CA PHE A 290 6.08 -10.54 10.50
C PHE A 290 6.75 -11.91 10.37
N SER A 291 6.17 -12.94 10.96
CA SER A 291 6.66 -14.31 10.81
C SER A 291 6.56 -14.84 9.38
N LYS A 292 5.59 -14.36 8.61
CA LYS A 292 5.35 -14.79 7.21
C LYS A 292 5.77 -13.74 6.17
N ILE A 293 6.53 -12.69 6.56
CA ILE A 293 6.87 -11.60 5.63
C ILE A 293 7.56 -12.10 4.34
N GLY A 294 8.39 -13.13 4.44
CA GLY A 294 9.04 -13.75 3.29
C GLY A 294 8.09 -14.38 2.27
N GLU A 295 6.87 -14.79 2.68
CA GLU A 295 5.89 -15.36 1.78
C GLU A 295 5.27 -14.30 0.84
N PHE A 296 5.29 -13.04 1.25
CA PHE A 296 4.80 -11.93 0.43
C PHE A 296 5.76 -11.56 -0.72
N HIS A 297 7.04 -11.94 -0.61
CA HIS A 297 8.02 -11.69 -1.67
C HIS A 297 7.95 -12.73 -2.81
N LYS A 298 7.10 -13.75 -2.68
CA LYS A 298 6.99 -14.84 -3.66
C LYS A 298 5.79 -14.62 -4.59
N PRO A 299 5.90 -14.94 -5.89
CA PRO A 299 4.74 -14.98 -6.77
C PRO A 299 3.64 -15.91 -6.23
N PRO A 300 2.37 -15.61 -6.47
CA PRO A 300 1.81 -14.55 -7.34
C PRO A 300 1.52 -13.22 -6.61
N ARG A 301 2.20 -12.91 -5.52
CA ARG A 301 2.00 -11.66 -4.76
C ARG A 301 2.47 -10.45 -5.57
N HIS A 302 1.94 -9.27 -5.22
CA HIS A 302 2.30 -8.05 -5.93
C HIS A 302 3.81 -7.76 -5.81
N PRO A 303 4.53 -7.43 -6.91
CA PRO A 303 5.99 -7.23 -6.87
C PRO A 303 6.48 -6.17 -5.87
N LYS A 304 5.68 -5.12 -5.61
CA LYS A 304 6.02 -4.07 -4.64
C LYS A 304 6.10 -4.55 -3.18
N TRP A 305 5.73 -5.79 -2.89
CA TRP A 305 6.03 -6.38 -1.58
C TRP A 305 7.55 -6.46 -1.30
N SER A 306 8.38 -6.46 -2.35
CA SER A 306 9.85 -6.37 -2.20
C SER A 306 10.31 -5.07 -1.51
N GLU A 307 9.48 -4.04 -1.47
CA GLU A 307 9.75 -2.77 -0.78
C GLU A 307 9.28 -2.77 0.68
N ALA A 308 8.57 -3.81 1.10
CA ALA A 308 8.05 -3.90 2.46
C ALA A 308 9.19 -4.06 3.48
N SER A 309 9.05 -3.34 4.59
CA SER A 309 10.02 -3.39 5.68
C SER A 309 9.31 -3.32 7.04
N ILE A 310 9.64 -4.26 7.90
CA ILE A 310 9.09 -4.36 9.25
C ILE A 310 9.92 -3.60 10.29
N ASN A 311 11.19 -3.30 10.00
CA ASN A 311 12.15 -2.74 10.96
C ASN A 311 12.60 -1.30 10.68
N ILE A 312 12.12 -0.66 9.60
CA ILE A 312 12.46 0.73 9.28
C ILE A 312 11.75 1.72 10.21
N THR A 313 12.45 2.75 10.65
CA THR A 313 11.85 3.89 11.37
C THR A 313 11.28 4.89 10.39
N ILE A 314 10.06 5.36 10.64
CA ILE A 314 9.37 6.36 9.82
C ILE A 314 9.39 7.70 10.58
N PRO A 315 10.00 8.75 10.04
CA PRO A 315 10.02 10.06 10.69
C PRO A 315 8.61 10.56 11.00
N GLY A 316 8.41 11.12 12.20
CA GLY A 316 7.11 11.65 12.62
C GLY A 316 6.05 10.61 12.97
N TRP A 317 6.35 9.31 12.93
CA TRP A 317 5.43 8.24 13.29
C TRP A 317 5.99 7.36 14.42
N GLU A 318 5.11 6.97 15.32
CA GLU A 318 5.42 5.97 16.33
C GLU A 318 4.94 4.59 15.86
N ARG A 319 5.73 3.56 16.15
CA ARG A 319 5.37 2.19 15.81
C ARG A 319 4.38 1.62 16.83
N PHE A 320 3.54 0.68 16.38
CA PHE A 320 2.65 -0.06 17.26
C PHE A 320 3.47 -0.92 18.22
N LYS A 321 3.19 -0.82 19.51
CA LYS A 321 4.02 -1.42 20.57
C LYS A 321 4.28 -2.92 20.38
N ALA A 322 3.26 -3.69 19.96
CA ALA A 322 3.46 -5.11 19.70
C ALA A 322 4.41 -5.38 18.52
N ALA A 323 4.48 -4.47 17.53
CA ALA A 323 5.44 -4.59 16.45
C ALA A 323 6.87 -4.33 16.92
N ASP A 324 7.09 -3.31 17.76
CA ASP A 324 8.41 -3.06 18.36
C ASP A 324 8.86 -4.24 19.25
N GLN A 325 7.95 -4.78 20.06
CA GLN A 325 8.23 -5.94 20.89
C GLN A 325 8.61 -7.16 20.06
N TRP A 326 7.88 -7.43 18.99
CA TRP A 326 8.18 -8.55 18.09
C TRP A 326 9.56 -8.40 17.45
N ILE A 327 9.89 -7.20 16.94
CA ILE A 327 11.19 -6.89 16.34
C ILE A 327 12.32 -7.10 17.37
N ALA A 328 12.14 -6.58 18.58
CA ALA A 328 13.13 -6.74 19.66
C ALA A 328 13.39 -8.21 20.02
N GLN A 329 12.38 -9.07 19.89
CA GLN A 329 12.50 -10.49 20.24
C GLN A 329 13.06 -11.36 19.10
N HIS A 330 12.77 -11.02 17.84
CA HIS A 330 13.07 -11.89 16.69
C HIS A 330 14.14 -11.35 15.76
N VAL A 331 14.37 -10.02 15.76
CA VAL A 331 15.40 -9.37 14.97
C VAL A 331 16.55 -8.96 15.89
N SER A 332 17.15 -9.95 16.54
CA SER A 332 18.33 -9.79 17.43
C SER A 332 19.57 -9.20 16.73
N GLY A 333 19.42 -8.76 15.49
CA GLY A 333 20.47 -8.10 14.68
C GLY A 333 20.21 -6.62 14.37
N SER A 334 19.10 -5.99 14.82
CA SER A 334 18.89 -4.57 14.50
C SER A 334 19.79 -3.65 15.33
N ALA A 335 20.02 -3.96 16.61
CA ALA A 335 21.05 -3.31 17.41
C ALA A 335 22.44 -3.64 16.86
N ASP A 336 22.68 -4.88 16.44
CA ASP A 336 23.92 -5.35 15.82
C ASP A 336 24.14 -4.71 14.42
N MET A 337 23.09 -4.47 13.62
CA MET A 337 23.19 -3.78 12.34
C MET A 337 23.46 -2.29 12.50
N SER A 338 22.83 -1.62 13.46
CA SER A 338 23.14 -0.20 13.76
C SER A 338 24.54 -0.04 14.33
N GLU A 339 24.94 -0.93 15.23
CA GLU A 339 26.27 -0.99 15.79
C GLU A 339 27.31 -1.43 14.74
N SER A 340 26.94 -2.37 13.86
CA SER A 340 27.78 -2.77 12.73
C SER A 340 27.94 -1.65 11.70
N PHE A 341 26.90 -0.85 11.46
CA PHE A 341 27.00 0.34 10.62
C PHE A 341 27.84 1.44 11.29
N ALA A 342 27.67 1.68 12.57
CA ALA A 342 28.50 2.61 13.32
C ALA A 342 29.99 2.17 13.32
N ARG A 343 30.26 0.88 13.50
CA ARG A 343 31.60 0.29 13.34
C ARG A 343 32.13 0.43 11.92
N PHE A 344 31.30 0.20 10.91
CA PHE A 344 31.64 0.41 9.50
C PHE A 344 32.05 1.86 9.22
N LEU A 345 31.27 2.82 9.71
CA LEU A 345 31.60 4.25 9.58
C LEU A 345 32.94 4.57 10.23
N THR A 346 33.16 4.14 11.46
CA THR A 346 34.38 4.37 12.22
C THR A 346 35.60 3.71 11.55
N GLN A 347 35.48 2.46 11.10
CA GLN A 347 36.59 1.73 10.45
C GLN A 347 36.98 2.30 9.08
N ASN A 348 36.05 2.99 8.41
CA ASN A 348 36.29 3.61 7.12
C ASN A 348 36.57 5.13 7.23
N GLY A 349 36.78 5.65 8.46
CA GLY A 349 37.17 7.03 8.68
C GLY A 349 36.06 8.07 8.50
N PHE A 350 34.81 7.65 8.44
CA PHE A 350 33.67 8.54 8.32
C PHE A 350 33.30 9.15 9.68
N THR A 351 34.04 10.18 10.08
CA THR A 351 33.73 10.99 11.26
C THR A 351 33.16 12.34 10.82
N ASN A 352 32.08 12.82 11.44
CA ASN A 352 31.39 14.08 11.12
C ASN A 352 30.67 14.10 9.74
N ILE A 353 30.01 13.02 9.38
CA ILE A 353 29.19 12.96 8.18
C ILE A 353 27.83 13.63 8.41
N SER A 354 27.30 14.28 7.37
CA SER A 354 25.94 14.82 7.40
C SER A 354 24.90 13.69 7.46
N PRO A 355 23.65 13.97 7.89
CA PRO A 355 22.56 12.99 7.83
C PRO A 355 22.33 12.42 6.43
N GLU A 356 22.57 13.19 5.39
CA GLU A 356 22.42 12.82 3.99
C GLU A 356 23.51 11.83 3.54
N GLU A 357 24.77 12.12 3.89
CA GLU A 357 25.91 11.23 3.65
C GLU A 357 25.75 9.92 4.44
N SER A 358 25.27 10.01 5.69
CA SER A 358 24.98 8.83 6.51
C SER A 358 23.91 7.95 5.85
N ALA A 359 22.84 8.52 5.30
CA ALA A 359 21.79 7.79 4.60
C ALA A 359 22.29 7.13 3.30
N ALA A 360 23.20 7.81 2.57
CA ALA A 360 23.82 7.24 1.38
C ALA A 360 24.77 6.08 1.72
N LEU A 361 25.60 6.24 2.75
CA LEU A 361 26.50 5.21 3.25
C LEU A 361 25.76 4.02 3.86
N TYR A 362 24.62 4.26 4.53
CA TYR A 362 23.77 3.18 5.03
C TYR A 362 23.19 2.31 3.91
N ARG A 363 22.83 2.92 2.77
CA ARG A 363 22.40 2.16 1.59
C ARG A 363 23.54 1.29 1.02
N GLN A 364 24.75 1.83 0.92
CA GLN A 364 25.93 1.07 0.50
C GLN A 364 26.25 -0.06 1.48
N PHE A 365 26.15 0.19 2.77
CA PHE A 365 26.32 -0.81 3.82
C PHE A 365 25.29 -1.94 3.72
N LEU A 366 24.03 -1.63 3.43
CA LEU A 366 22.98 -2.65 3.23
C LEU A 366 23.26 -3.52 2.00
N GLU A 367 23.70 -2.94 0.89
CA GLU A 367 24.08 -3.72 -0.29
C GLU A 367 25.32 -4.60 0.00
N TRP A 368 26.31 -4.07 0.66
CA TRP A 368 27.49 -4.80 1.07
C TRP A 368 27.15 -5.94 2.08
N SER A 369 26.24 -5.71 3.00
CA SER A 369 25.81 -6.73 3.98
C SER A 369 25.08 -7.92 3.34
N LYS A 370 24.42 -7.72 2.19
CA LYS A 370 23.77 -8.79 1.41
C LYS A 370 24.78 -9.74 0.73
N THR A 371 25.99 -9.26 0.46
CA THR A 371 27.02 -10.03 -0.26
C THR A 371 27.90 -10.87 0.63
N ARG A 372 27.77 -10.79 1.96
CA ARG A 372 28.52 -11.66 2.88
C ARG A 372 27.77 -12.96 3.18
N PRO A 373 28.45 -14.14 3.09
CA PRO A 373 27.88 -15.36 3.63
C PRO A 373 27.67 -15.19 5.14
N ARG A 374 26.50 -15.54 5.64
CA ARG A 374 26.25 -15.66 7.08
C ARG A 374 27.26 -16.66 7.63
N VAL A 375 28.18 -16.19 8.45
CA VAL A 375 29.03 -17.06 9.27
C VAL A 375 28.08 -17.73 10.28
N PRO A 376 28.14 -19.07 10.43
CA PRO A 376 27.23 -19.84 11.26
C PRO A 376 27.31 -19.50 12.74
#